data_56308842f214eb68fbc1e99fc4111bef
#
_entry.id   56308842f214eb68fbc1e99fc4111bef
#
_cell.length_a   1.000
_cell.length_b   1.000
_cell.length_c   1.000
_cell.angle_alpha   90.00
_cell.angle_beta   90.00
_cell.angle_gamma   90.00
#
_symmetry.space_group_name_H-M   'P 1'
#
loop_
_entity.id
_entity.type
_entity.pdbx_description
1 polymer ?
#
loop_
_entity_poly.entity_id
_entity_poly.type
_entity_poly.pdbx_seq_one_letter_code
_entity_poly.pdbx_strand_id
1 'polypeptide(L)'
;MLKKYFKLKDSNFCNINYIVYSPEKKDDNLPLLLFLHGIGERGNKVEDVEKYALPKYMNKFEIPYIVVAPQCSDNNFWDYHLRNVEKILEEVYKEYKYDKNRVCILGSSMGAFGAWNYIMSRPELFKGIVSVSGGIMLPIEKTLLLLKKKAILMYHGSADDVIDVNESIQVYDKLKNIDSKNIELKIIENDNHFLTSHAFKDKYLYEWLEKNI
;
A
#
# COMPACT_ATOMS: atom_id res chain seq x y z
N MET A 1 -3.91 16.88 -8.69
CA MET A 1 -2.51 16.50 -8.31
C MET A 1 -1.59 16.50 -9.52
N LEU A 2 -0.34 16.92 -9.35
CA LEU A 2 0.71 16.77 -10.37
C LEU A 2 1.12 15.30 -10.46
N LYS A 3 1.40 14.82 -11.66
CA LYS A 3 1.81 13.44 -11.94
C LYS A 3 3.13 13.43 -12.72
N LYS A 4 4.08 12.62 -12.25
CA LYS A 4 5.35 12.38 -12.93
C LYS A 4 5.67 10.90 -13.03
N TYR A 5 6.26 10.50 -14.15
CA TYR A 5 6.71 9.14 -14.43
C TYR A 5 8.22 9.03 -14.23
N PHE A 6 8.64 7.98 -13.58
CA PHE A 6 10.04 7.72 -13.28
C PHE A 6 10.43 6.30 -13.66
N LYS A 7 11.72 6.08 -13.77
CA LYS A 7 12.31 4.76 -13.98
C LYS A 7 13.51 4.61 -13.07
N LEU A 8 13.40 3.70 -12.10
CA LEU A 8 14.55 3.26 -11.33
C LEU A 8 15.46 2.41 -12.22
N LYS A 9 16.69 2.85 -12.43
CA LYS A 9 17.73 2.08 -13.12
C LYS A 9 18.64 1.46 -12.10
N ASP A 10 18.53 0.15 -11.90
CA ASP A 10 19.46 -0.62 -11.08
C ASP A 10 20.25 -1.58 -11.97
N SER A 11 21.58 -1.45 -11.97
CA SER A 11 22.48 -2.30 -12.77
C SER A 11 22.46 -3.77 -12.34
N ASN A 12 21.98 -4.07 -11.14
CA ASN A 12 22.02 -5.42 -10.55
C ASN A 12 20.66 -6.13 -10.50
N PHE A 13 19.57 -5.40 -10.77
CA PHE A 13 18.19 -5.91 -10.70
C PHE A 13 17.35 -5.31 -11.83
N CYS A 14 16.12 -5.80 -11.99
CA CYS A 14 15.24 -5.29 -13.04
C CYS A 14 14.93 -3.79 -12.88
N ASN A 15 14.80 -3.11 -14.01
CA ASN A 15 14.30 -1.74 -14.05
C ASN A 15 12.85 -1.72 -13.56
N ILE A 16 12.53 -0.82 -12.63
CA ILE A 16 11.15 -0.59 -12.17
C ILE A 16 10.72 0.79 -12.60
N ASN A 17 9.59 0.84 -13.29
CA ASN A 17 8.89 2.10 -13.56
C ASN A 17 7.99 2.43 -12.37
N TYR A 18 7.83 3.72 -12.07
CA TYR A 18 6.91 4.16 -11.02
C TYR A 18 6.33 5.53 -11.32
N ILE A 19 5.15 5.79 -10.74
CA ILE A 19 4.47 7.07 -10.84
C ILE A 19 4.54 7.75 -9.48
N VAL A 20 4.77 9.06 -9.49
CA VAL A 20 4.64 9.91 -8.31
C VAL A 20 3.53 10.92 -8.56
N TYR A 21 2.57 10.96 -7.65
CA TYR A 21 1.56 12.00 -7.56
C TYR A 21 1.89 12.92 -6.39
N SER A 22 1.82 14.21 -6.60
CA SER A 22 2.04 15.21 -5.54
C SER A 22 0.97 16.31 -5.62
N PRO A 23 0.61 16.95 -4.51
CA PRO A 23 -0.21 18.14 -4.55
C PRO A 23 0.38 19.21 -5.46
N GLU A 24 -0.46 20.05 -6.08
CA GLU A 24 0.00 21.16 -6.92
C GLU A 24 0.77 22.20 -6.11
N LYS A 25 0.27 22.48 -4.92
CA LYS A 25 0.98 23.33 -3.97
C LYS A 25 2.12 22.53 -3.34
N LYS A 26 3.35 22.96 -3.61
CA LYS A 26 4.52 22.40 -2.94
C LYS A 26 4.45 22.75 -1.46
N ASP A 27 4.31 21.72 -0.65
CA ASP A 27 4.43 21.82 0.79
C ASP A 27 5.56 20.87 1.20
N ASP A 28 6.50 21.36 1.98
CA ASP A 28 7.56 20.52 2.52
C ASP A 28 6.98 19.65 3.65
N ASN A 29 7.50 18.46 3.81
CA ASN A 29 7.10 17.57 4.90
C ASN A 29 5.71 16.91 4.75
N LEU A 30 5.22 16.73 3.54
CA LEU A 30 4.00 15.99 3.30
C LEU A 30 4.17 14.51 3.69
N PRO A 31 3.12 13.84 4.17
CA PRO A 31 3.15 12.40 4.36
C PRO A 31 3.22 11.67 3.01
N LEU A 32 3.67 10.42 3.03
CA LEU A 32 3.79 9.60 1.82
C LEU A 32 2.94 8.35 1.91
N LEU A 33 2.24 8.05 0.82
CA LEU A 33 1.54 6.79 0.59
C LEU A 33 2.31 5.97 -0.47
N LEU A 34 2.84 4.82 -0.07
CA LEU A 34 3.40 3.85 -1.00
C LEU A 34 2.30 2.87 -1.39
N PHE A 35 1.93 2.83 -2.66
CA PHE A 35 0.87 1.95 -3.17
C PHE A 35 1.45 0.78 -3.95
N LEU A 36 1.11 -0.45 -3.56
CA LEU A 36 1.45 -1.70 -4.24
C LEU A 36 0.20 -2.28 -4.91
N HIS A 37 0.23 -2.40 -6.23
CA HIS A 37 -0.89 -2.85 -7.05
C HIS A 37 -1.10 -4.37 -7.04
N GLY A 38 -2.23 -4.83 -7.56
CA GLY A 38 -2.58 -6.24 -7.74
C GLY A 38 -1.86 -6.91 -8.92
N ILE A 39 -2.21 -8.17 -9.18
CA ILE A 39 -1.55 -8.96 -10.22
C ILE A 39 -1.84 -8.44 -11.64
N GLY A 40 -2.98 -7.80 -11.84
CA GLY A 40 -3.44 -7.35 -13.16
C GLY A 40 -2.71 -6.12 -13.72
N GLU A 41 -1.95 -5.42 -12.91
CA GLU A 41 -1.19 -4.21 -13.30
C GLU A 41 0.32 -4.46 -13.46
N ARG A 42 0.74 -5.73 -13.35
CA ARG A 42 2.15 -6.12 -13.62
C ARG A 42 2.54 -5.78 -15.05
N GLY A 43 3.82 -5.52 -15.27
CA GLY A 43 4.31 -5.26 -16.61
C GLY A 43 5.47 -4.31 -16.68
N ASN A 44 5.59 -3.67 -17.86
CA ASN A 44 6.61 -2.69 -18.16
C ASN A 44 6.02 -1.37 -18.70
N LYS A 45 4.70 -1.25 -18.72
CA LYS A 45 3.95 -0.07 -19.10
C LYS A 45 3.32 0.53 -17.84
N VAL A 46 3.98 1.51 -17.26
CA VAL A 46 3.65 2.05 -15.94
C VAL A 46 2.24 2.65 -15.84
N GLU A 47 1.66 3.09 -16.96
CA GLU A 47 0.29 3.57 -17.03
C GLU A 47 -0.74 2.50 -16.64
N ASP A 48 -0.38 1.23 -16.74
CA ASP A 48 -1.27 0.13 -16.34
C ASP A 48 -1.57 0.14 -14.84
N VAL A 49 -0.71 0.74 -14.02
CA VAL A 49 -0.92 0.95 -12.59
C VAL A 49 -2.14 1.84 -12.30
N GLU A 50 -2.55 2.67 -13.27
CA GLU A 50 -3.71 3.57 -13.15
C GLU A 50 -5.05 2.90 -13.53
N LYS A 51 -5.05 1.63 -13.93
CA LYS A 51 -6.29 0.94 -14.34
C LYS A 51 -7.25 0.72 -13.17
N TYR A 52 -6.70 0.45 -11.99
CA TYR A 52 -7.48 0.05 -10.83
C TYR A 52 -6.99 0.77 -9.55
N ALA A 53 -7.68 0.54 -8.45
CA ALA A 53 -7.30 0.93 -7.10
C ALA A 53 -6.97 2.43 -6.93
N LEU A 54 -6.09 2.78 -5.99
CA LEU A 54 -5.79 4.15 -5.60
C LEU A 54 -5.33 5.05 -6.78
N PRO A 55 -4.37 4.64 -7.64
CA PRO A 55 -3.88 5.50 -8.71
C PRO A 55 -4.96 5.96 -9.69
N LYS A 56 -5.97 5.12 -9.95
CA LYS A 56 -7.12 5.45 -10.81
C LYS A 56 -7.87 6.72 -10.36
N TYR A 57 -7.83 7.01 -9.09
CA TYR A 57 -8.59 8.12 -8.49
C TYR A 57 -7.76 9.38 -8.26
N MET A 58 -6.43 9.32 -8.38
CA MET A 58 -5.54 10.46 -8.12
C MET A 58 -5.76 11.66 -9.03
N ASN A 59 -6.38 11.46 -10.19
CA ASN A 59 -6.76 12.56 -11.08
C ASN A 59 -8.15 13.15 -10.77
N LYS A 60 -8.92 12.56 -9.84
CA LYS A 60 -10.30 12.94 -9.54
C LYS A 60 -10.44 13.79 -8.28
N PHE A 61 -9.50 13.67 -7.37
CA PHE A 61 -9.47 14.43 -6.12
C PHE A 61 -8.03 14.66 -5.66
N GLU A 62 -7.82 15.75 -4.96
CA GLU A 62 -6.55 16.10 -4.38
C GLU A 62 -6.49 15.63 -2.93
N ILE A 63 -5.39 14.97 -2.58
CA ILE A 63 -5.10 14.54 -1.20
C ILE A 63 -3.77 15.17 -0.75
N PRO A 64 -3.62 15.52 0.52
CA PRO A 64 -2.41 16.17 1.02
C PRO A 64 -1.28 15.16 1.27
N TYR A 65 -1.03 14.29 0.29
CA TYR A 65 -0.03 13.21 0.35
C TYR A 65 0.79 13.15 -0.93
N ILE A 66 2.05 12.75 -0.80
CA ILE A 66 2.80 12.24 -1.93
C ILE A 66 2.43 10.76 -2.11
N VAL A 67 2.00 10.36 -3.30
CA VAL A 67 1.66 8.97 -3.60
C VAL A 67 2.68 8.40 -4.54
N VAL A 68 3.31 7.29 -4.16
CA VAL A 68 4.29 6.56 -4.97
C VAL A 68 3.70 5.21 -5.36
N ALA A 69 3.60 4.97 -6.66
CA ALA A 69 3.02 3.76 -7.21
C ALA A 69 4.02 3.09 -8.18
N PRO A 70 4.88 2.19 -7.68
CA PRO A 70 5.77 1.41 -8.53
C PRO A 70 5.01 0.33 -9.29
N GLN A 71 5.56 -0.14 -10.42
CA GLN A 71 5.03 -1.26 -11.18
C GLN A 71 5.89 -2.52 -10.97
N CYS A 72 5.26 -3.57 -10.47
CA CYS A 72 5.85 -4.89 -10.42
C CYS A 72 5.99 -5.46 -11.84
N SER A 73 7.11 -6.11 -12.15
CA SER A 73 7.34 -6.71 -13.47
C SER A 73 6.48 -7.96 -13.71
N ASP A 74 6.26 -8.32 -14.99
CA ASP A 74 5.28 -9.31 -15.43
C ASP A 74 5.34 -10.68 -14.71
N ASN A 75 6.52 -11.22 -14.50
CA ASN A 75 6.70 -12.58 -13.97
C ASN A 75 7.11 -12.61 -12.51
N ASN A 76 6.95 -11.50 -11.79
CA ASN A 76 7.39 -11.37 -10.41
C ASN A 76 6.25 -11.04 -9.45
N PHE A 77 6.57 -11.12 -8.16
CA PHE A 77 5.76 -10.69 -7.03
C PHE A 77 6.50 -9.60 -6.26
N TRP A 78 5.80 -8.90 -5.37
CA TRP A 78 6.37 -7.77 -4.63
C TRP A 78 7.57 -8.13 -3.77
N ASP A 79 7.66 -9.36 -3.28
CA ASP A 79 8.79 -9.84 -2.47
C ASP A 79 10.13 -9.73 -3.20
N TYR A 80 10.11 -9.96 -4.52
CA TYR A 80 11.28 -9.80 -5.36
C TYR A 80 11.75 -8.34 -5.48
N HIS A 81 10.84 -7.38 -5.27
CA HIS A 81 11.07 -5.96 -5.50
C HIS A 81 11.30 -5.12 -4.24
N LEU A 82 11.35 -5.69 -3.04
CA LEU A 82 11.44 -4.93 -1.79
C LEU A 82 12.63 -3.96 -1.76
N ARG A 83 13.81 -4.40 -2.20
CA ARG A 83 15.00 -3.54 -2.28
C ARG A 83 14.85 -2.40 -3.30
N ASN A 84 14.17 -2.65 -4.41
CA ASN A 84 13.93 -1.63 -5.42
C ASN A 84 12.95 -0.58 -4.90
N VAL A 85 11.95 -1.00 -4.14
CA VAL A 85 11.00 -0.08 -3.49
C VAL A 85 11.72 0.82 -2.48
N GLU A 86 12.66 0.29 -1.69
CA GLU A 86 13.50 1.12 -0.79
C GLU A 86 14.26 2.20 -1.55
N LYS A 87 14.92 1.83 -2.66
CA LYS A 87 15.64 2.79 -3.50
C LYS A 87 14.71 3.84 -4.12
N ILE A 88 13.50 3.44 -4.54
CA ILE A 88 12.48 4.38 -5.02
C ILE A 88 12.14 5.39 -3.93
N LEU A 89 11.90 4.94 -2.70
CA LEU A 89 11.62 5.85 -1.58
C LEU A 89 12.77 6.82 -1.31
N GLU A 90 14.02 6.36 -1.43
CA GLU A 90 15.21 7.23 -1.30
C GLU A 90 15.28 8.28 -2.43
N GLU A 91 15.01 7.90 -3.68
CA GLU A 91 14.98 8.83 -4.81
C GLU A 91 13.85 9.85 -4.67
N VAL A 92 12.66 9.40 -4.31
CA VAL A 92 11.51 10.26 -4.07
C VAL A 92 11.80 11.24 -2.93
N TYR A 93 12.48 10.80 -1.86
CA TYR A 93 12.87 11.70 -0.77
C TYR A 93 13.81 12.82 -1.22
N LYS A 94 14.74 12.54 -2.13
CA LYS A 94 15.66 13.57 -2.65
C LYS A 94 14.90 14.70 -3.38
N GLU A 95 13.82 14.37 -4.08
CA GLU A 95 13.05 15.34 -4.88
C GLU A 95 11.93 16.02 -4.08
N TYR A 96 11.19 15.26 -3.26
CA TYR A 96 9.94 15.71 -2.64
C TYR A 96 10.06 16.02 -1.14
N LYS A 97 11.13 15.60 -0.47
CA LYS A 97 11.38 15.87 0.97
C LYS A 97 10.16 15.53 1.88
N TYR A 98 9.54 14.39 1.63
CA TYR A 98 8.40 13.92 2.43
C TYR A 98 8.80 13.63 3.90
N ASP A 99 7.82 13.63 4.80
CA ASP A 99 8.04 13.27 6.20
C ASP A 99 8.24 11.75 6.36
N LYS A 100 9.48 11.34 6.66
CA LYS A 100 9.84 9.92 6.86
C LYS A 100 9.13 9.26 8.05
N ASN A 101 8.59 10.04 8.98
CA ASN A 101 7.83 9.51 10.12
C ASN A 101 6.33 9.31 9.78
N ARG A 102 5.92 9.78 8.61
CA ARG A 102 4.52 9.76 8.14
C ARG A 102 4.40 9.03 6.80
N VAL A 103 4.92 7.80 6.76
CA VAL A 103 4.84 6.91 5.59
C VAL A 103 3.84 5.80 5.86
N CYS A 104 2.84 5.65 4.99
CA CYS A 104 1.90 4.55 5.01
C CYS A 104 2.06 3.68 3.77
N ILE A 105 2.04 2.36 3.94
CA ILE A 105 2.02 1.42 2.83
C ILE A 105 0.58 0.96 2.57
N LEU A 106 0.17 1.01 1.30
CA LEU A 106 -1.15 0.55 0.86
C LEU A 106 -0.97 -0.57 -0.16
N GLY A 107 -1.78 -1.60 -0.07
CA GLY A 107 -1.74 -2.68 -1.05
C GLY A 107 -3.11 -3.23 -1.37
N SER A 108 -3.28 -3.73 -2.61
CA SER A 108 -4.48 -4.41 -3.06
C SER A 108 -4.16 -5.78 -3.62
N SER A 109 -4.87 -6.84 -3.19
CA SER A 109 -4.67 -8.21 -3.68
C SER A 109 -3.22 -8.66 -3.52
N MET A 110 -2.53 -9.04 -4.61
CA MET A 110 -1.08 -9.31 -4.60
C MET A 110 -0.27 -8.22 -3.88
N GLY A 111 -0.64 -6.95 -4.09
CA GLY A 111 0.00 -5.81 -3.43
C GLY A 111 -0.26 -5.73 -1.93
N ALA A 112 -1.39 -6.25 -1.45
CA ALA A 112 -1.68 -6.32 -0.02
C ALA A 112 -0.75 -7.34 0.67
N PHE A 113 -0.53 -8.52 0.07
CA PHE A 113 0.47 -9.48 0.56
C PHE A 113 1.87 -8.88 0.57
N GLY A 114 2.26 -8.18 -0.52
CA GLY A 114 3.53 -7.47 -0.58
C GLY A 114 3.65 -6.38 0.48
N ALA A 115 2.59 -5.62 0.75
CA ALA A 115 2.57 -4.60 1.78
C ALA A 115 2.76 -5.19 3.18
N TRP A 116 2.10 -6.31 3.49
CA TRP A 116 2.30 -7.01 4.75
C TRP A 116 3.73 -7.52 4.89
N ASN A 117 4.28 -8.18 3.87
CA ASN A 117 5.66 -8.67 3.91
C ASN A 117 6.66 -7.52 4.09
N TYR A 118 6.38 -6.38 3.46
CA TYR A 118 7.28 -5.24 3.54
C TYR A 118 7.23 -4.54 4.92
N ILE A 119 6.06 -4.26 5.47
CA ILE A 119 5.97 -3.66 6.81
C ILE A 119 6.48 -4.60 7.91
N MET A 120 6.36 -5.92 7.74
CA MET A 120 6.92 -6.89 8.68
C MET A 120 8.44 -6.98 8.59
N SER A 121 9.03 -6.84 7.40
CA SER A 121 10.49 -6.89 7.23
C SER A 121 11.19 -5.57 7.56
N ARG A 122 10.50 -4.44 7.37
CA ARG A 122 11.04 -3.08 7.59
C ARG A 122 10.03 -2.20 8.35
N PRO A 123 9.64 -2.59 9.57
CA PRO A 123 8.61 -1.88 10.33
C PRO A 123 8.97 -0.43 10.64
N GLU A 124 10.26 -0.12 10.72
CA GLU A 124 10.75 1.25 10.98
C GLU A 124 10.43 2.25 9.88
N LEU A 125 10.21 1.79 8.64
CA LEU A 125 9.93 2.66 7.51
C LEU A 125 8.47 3.15 7.48
N PHE A 126 7.56 2.46 8.16
CA PHE A 126 6.13 2.72 8.02
C PHE A 126 5.45 3.07 9.33
N LYS A 127 4.60 4.09 9.30
CA LYS A 127 3.69 4.46 10.38
C LYS A 127 2.49 3.50 10.45
N GLY A 128 2.02 3.06 9.29
CA GLY A 128 0.86 2.19 9.18
C GLY A 128 0.74 1.47 7.84
N ILE A 129 -0.30 0.65 7.74
CA ILE A 129 -0.66 -0.14 6.55
C ILE A 129 -2.15 -0.07 6.27
N VAL A 130 -2.51 0.01 4.98
CA VAL A 130 -3.86 -0.26 4.49
C VAL A 130 -3.81 -1.48 3.57
N SER A 131 -4.55 -2.53 3.91
CA SER A 131 -4.63 -3.79 3.17
C SER A 131 -6.02 -3.99 2.59
N VAL A 132 -6.12 -4.18 1.28
CA VAL A 132 -7.40 -4.39 0.57
C VAL A 132 -7.38 -5.75 -0.12
N SER A 133 -8.32 -6.64 0.22
CA SER A 133 -8.44 -8.01 -0.32
C SER A 133 -7.14 -8.79 -0.24
N GLY A 134 -6.56 -8.90 0.95
CA GLY A 134 -5.29 -9.62 1.14
C GLY A 134 -5.09 -10.10 2.57
N GLY A 135 -3.96 -10.76 2.81
CA GLY A 135 -3.61 -11.35 4.09
C GLY A 135 -2.11 -11.47 4.27
N ILE A 136 -1.68 -12.25 5.26
CA ILE A 136 -0.28 -12.55 5.54
C ILE A 136 -0.01 -14.01 5.20
N MET A 137 0.86 -14.27 4.22
CA MET A 137 1.16 -15.65 3.77
C MET A 137 1.81 -16.51 4.86
N LEU A 138 2.67 -15.93 5.68
CA LEU A 138 3.41 -16.64 6.74
C LEU A 138 3.43 -15.77 8.00
N PRO A 139 2.38 -15.82 8.84
CA PRO A 139 2.35 -15.05 10.08
C PRO A 139 3.32 -15.67 11.09
N ILE A 140 4.51 -15.10 11.18
CA ILE A 140 5.44 -15.42 12.28
C ILE A 140 5.04 -14.53 13.47
N GLU A 141 4.58 -15.12 14.56
CA GLU A 141 4.09 -14.38 15.74
C GLU A 141 5.05 -13.29 16.21
N LYS A 142 6.37 -13.56 16.16
CA LYS A 142 7.39 -12.57 16.54
C LYS A 142 7.37 -11.32 15.67
N THR A 143 7.09 -11.44 14.36
CA THR A 143 6.99 -10.27 13.46
C THR A 143 5.70 -9.50 13.67
N LEU A 144 4.61 -10.15 14.03
CA LEU A 144 3.37 -9.46 14.39
C LEU A 144 3.55 -8.53 15.59
N LEU A 145 4.39 -8.90 16.57
CA LEU A 145 4.69 -8.03 17.71
C LEU A 145 5.30 -6.68 17.31
N LEU A 146 6.04 -6.63 16.20
CA LEU A 146 6.60 -5.37 15.66
C LEU A 146 5.49 -4.43 15.15
N LEU A 147 4.32 -4.97 14.82
CA LEU A 147 3.18 -4.22 14.31
C LEU A 147 2.23 -3.71 15.40
N LYS A 148 2.42 -4.10 16.65
CA LYS A 148 1.54 -3.75 17.78
C LYS A 148 1.23 -2.25 17.89
N LYS A 149 2.18 -1.39 17.53
CA LYS A 149 2.05 0.08 17.60
C LYS A 149 1.75 0.73 16.24
N LYS A 150 1.58 -0.07 15.18
CA LYS A 150 1.28 0.45 13.84
C LYS A 150 -0.21 0.73 13.68
N ALA A 151 -0.53 1.72 12.86
CA ALA A 151 -1.89 1.95 12.43
C ALA A 151 -2.23 0.95 11.30
N ILE A 152 -3.29 0.18 11.46
CA ILE A 152 -3.65 -0.91 10.55
C ILE A 152 -5.12 -0.78 10.16
N LEU A 153 -5.39 -0.61 8.86
CA LEU A 153 -6.74 -0.63 8.31
C LEU A 153 -6.82 -1.72 7.23
N MET A 154 -7.81 -2.58 7.36
CA MET A 154 -8.06 -3.64 6.39
C MET A 154 -9.46 -3.51 5.81
N TYR A 155 -9.58 -3.77 4.50
CA TYR A 155 -10.85 -3.93 3.77
C TYR A 155 -10.87 -5.31 3.13
N HIS A 156 -12.01 -6.00 3.24
CA HIS A 156 -12.23 -7.27 2.53
C HIS A 156 -13.70 -7.44 2.16
N GLY A 157 -13.97 -7.99 0.99
CA GLY A 157 -15.32 -8.33 0.57
C GLY A 157 -15.78 -9.66 1.18
N SER A 158 -17.02 -9.74 1.69
CA SER A 158 -17.51 -10.99 2.29
C SER A 158 -17.75 -12.09 1.26
N ALA A 159 -17.88 -11.74 -0.03
CA ALA A 159 -18.05 -12.64 -1.15
C ALA A 159 -16.81 -12.70 -2.06
N ASP A 160 -15.62 -12.46 -1.50
CA ASP A 160 -14.35 -12.57 -2.24
C ASP A 160 -14.10 -14.05 -2.60
N ASP A 161 -14.14 -14.35 -3.90
CA ASP A 161 -13.99 -15.69 -4.48
C ASP A 161 -12.56 -16.01 -4.95
N VAL A 162 -11.63 -15.08 -4.76
CA VAL A 162 -10.20 -15.21 -5.13
C VAL A 162 -9.32 -15.36 -3.88
N ILE A 163 -9.56 -14.54 -2.87
CA ILE A 163 -8.87 -14.58 -1.59
C ILE A 163 -9.93 -14.62 -0.48
N ASP A 164 -9.96 -15.72 0.24
CA ASP A 164 -10.94 -15.94 1.31
C ASP A 164 -10.86 -14.79 2.34
N VAL A 165 -12.02 -14.23 2.70
CA VAL A 165 -12.15 -13.17 3.71
C VAL A 165 -11.52 -13.56 5.05
N ASN A 166 -11.46 -14.86 5.35
CA ASN A 166 -10.82 -15.40 6.53
C ASN A 166 -9.32 -15.09 6.61
N GLU A 167 -8.64 -14.81 5.49
CA GLU A 167 -7.24 -14.34 5.51
C GLU A 167 -7.11 -13.02 6.28
N SER A 168 -8.00 -12.06 6.04
CA SER A 168 -8.01 -10.80 6.79
C SER A 168 -8.52 -10.96 8.22
N ILE A 169 -9.54 -11.80 8.46
CA ILE A 169 -10.09 -12.07 9.78
C ILE A 169 -9.01 -12.67 10.70
N GLN A 170 -8.27 -13.67 10.23
CA GLN A 170 -7.21 -14.30 11.00
C GLN A 170 -6.07 -13.31 11.36
N VAL A 171 -5.70 -12.43 10.43
CA VAL A 171 -4.72 -11.37 10.71
C VAL A 171 -5.24 -10.42 11.79
N TYR A 172 -6.50 -9.99 11.67
CA TYR A 172 -7.14 -9.12 12.64
C TYR A 172 -7.16 -9.75 14.04
N ASP A 173 -7.59 -11.00 14.16
CA ASP A 173 -7.68 -11.72 15.44
C ASP A 173 -6.32 -11.91 16.09
N LYS A 174 -5.29 -12.30 15.32
CA LYS A 174 -3.92 -12.42 15.82
C LYS A 174 -3.37 -11.10 16.34
N LEU A 175 -3.60 -10.00 15.64
CA LEU A 175 -3.17 -8.68 16.07
C LEU A 175 -3.96 -8.19 17.31
N LYS A 176 -5.25 -8.51 17.42
CA LYS A 176 -6.03 -8.26 18.64
C LYS A 176 -5.50 -9.05 19.83
N ASN A 177 -5.16 -10.32 19.63
CA ASN A 177 -4.63 -11.18 20.70
C ASN A 177 -3.29 -10.68 21.28
N ILE A 178 -2.48 -9.97 20.50
CA ILE A 178 -1.26 -9.31 21.00
C ILE A 178 -1.51 -7.88 21.50
N ASP A 179 -2.77 -7.49 21.67
CA ASP A 179 -3.16 -6.17 22.18
C ASP A 179 -2.76 -5.00 21.26
N SER A 180 -2.88 -5.19 19.93
CA SER A 180 -2.77 -4.07 18.98
C SER A 180 -3.97 -3.14 19.17
N LYS A 181 -3.71 -1.86 19.47
CA LYS A 181 -4.78 -0.88 19.78
C LYS A 181 -5.33 -0.15 18.57
N ASN A 182 -4.53 0.00 17.54
CA ASN A 182 -4.86 0.78 16.35
C ASN A 182 -5.03 -0.13 15.13
N ILE A 183 -6.01 -1.03 15.22
CA ILE A 183 -6.35 -1.98 14.15
C ILE A 183 -7.84 -1.97 13.88
N GLU A 184 -8.18 -1.92 12.60
CA GLU A 184 -9.55 -1.95 12.11
C GLU A 184 -9.68 -2.89 10.91
N LEU A 185 -10.77 -3.65 10.87
CA LEU A 185 -11.17 -4.49 9.73
C LEU A 185 -12.57 -4.11 9.30
N LYS A 186 -12.72 -3.71 8.04
CA LYS A 186 -14.00 -3.44 7.39
C LYS A 186 -14.31 -4.57 6.41
N ILE A 187 -15.29 -5.39 6.74
CA ILE A 187 -15.84 -6.37 5.82
C ILE A 187 -16.99 -5.70 5.05
N ILE A 188 -16.86 -5.66 3.73
CA ILE A 188 -17.90 -5.08 2.85
C ILE A 188 -18.82 -6.21 2.40
N GLU A 189 -20.07 -6.14 2.88
CA GLU A 189 -21.04 -7.19 2.67
C GLU A 189 -21.39 -7.37 1.20
N ASN A 190 -21.43 -8.64 0.74
CA ASN A 190 -21.70 -9.04 -0.65
C ASN A 190 -20.72 -8.51 -1.70
N ASP A 191 -19.61 -7.90 -1.29
CA ASP A 191 -18.57 -7.45 -2.22
C ASP A 191 -17.58 -8.58 -2.54
N ASN A 192 -17.09 -8.60 -3.77
CA ASN A 192 -16.16 -9.60 -4.26
C ASN A 192 -14.70 -9.10 -4.22
N HIS A 193 -13.78 -9.85 -4.84
CA HIS A 193 -12.36 -9.50 -4.89
C HIS A 193 -12.05 -8.10 -5.45
N PHE A 194 -12.92 -7.56 -6.32
CA PHE A 194 -12.71 -6.26 -6.97
C PHE A 194 -13.28 -5.08 -6.18
N LEU A 195 -13.41 -5.20 -4.87
CA LEU A 195 -13.88 -4.13 -3.96
C LEU A 195 -12.98 -2.87 -3.92
N THR A 196 -11.87 -2.87 -4.64
CA THR A 196 -10.94 -1.72 -4.69
C THR A 196 -11.63 -0.39 -5.00
N SER A 197 -12.71 -0.43 -5.80
CA SER A 197 -13.49 0.77 -6.09
C SER A 197 -14.26 1.28 -4.86
N HIS A 198 -14.69 0.43 -3.96
CA HIS A 198 -15.33 0.82 -2.71
C HIS A 198 -14.29 1.31 -1.72
N ALA A 199 -13.25 0.53 -1.44
CA ALA A 199 -12.21 0.88 -0.48
C ALA A 199 -11.54 2.23 -0.80
N PHE A 200 -11.10 2.46 -2.06
CA PHE A 200 -10.38 3.68 -2.42
C PHE A 200 -11.28 4.89 -2.74
N LYS A 201 -12.61 4.75 -2.72
CA LYS A 201 -13.56 5.85 -2.73
C LYS A 201 -14.17 6.12 -1.35
N ASP A 202 -13.96 5.22 -0.39
CA ASP A 202 -14.47 5.39 0.95
C ASP A 202 -13.84 6.62 1.60
N LYS A 203 -14.66 7.62 1.91
CA LYS A 203 -14.22 8.83 2.61
C LYS A 203 -13.52 8.50 3.93
N TYR A 204 -13.98 7.45 4.60
CA TYR A 204 -13.39 6.99 5.84
C TYR A 204 -11.91 6.60 5.72
N LEU A 205 -11.47 6.04 4.57
CA LEU A 205 -10.05 5.75 4.34
C LEU A 205 -9.19 7.01 4.52
N TYR A 206 -9.62 8.12 3.94
CA TYR A 206 -8.86 9.38 3.97
C TYR A 206 -8.92 10.06 5.34
N GLU A 207 -10.07 10.02 6.03
CA GLU A 207 -10.21 10.47 7.42
C GLU A 207 -9.33 9.62 8.36
N TRP A 208 -9.26 8.31 8.12
CA TRP A 208 -8.41 7.41 8.88
C TRP A 208 -6.92 7.70 8.63
N LEU A 209 -6.51 7.92 7.38
CA LEU A 209 -5.14 8.31 7.03
C LEU A 209 -4.75 9.62 7.72
N GLU A 210 -5.58 10.64 7.65
CA GLU A 210 -5.34 11.96 8.28
C GLU A 210 -5.15 11.84 9.79
N LYS A 211 -5.94 10.99 10.44
CA LYS A 211 -5.89 10.76 11.90
C LYS A 211 -4.65 9.97 12.33
N ASN A 212 -4.19 9.02 11.53
CA ASN A 212 -3.25 7.97 11.96
C ASN A 212 -1.86 8.10 11.32
N ILE A 213 -1.73 8.83 10.23
CA ILE A 213 -0.50 8.99 9.45
C ILE A 213 -0.06 10.45 9.47
#